data_b437170898d7f5fb73e5f977ff846239
#
_entry.id   b437170898d7f5fb73e5f977ff846239
#
_cell.length_a   1.000
_cell.length_b   1.000
_cell.length_c   1.000
_cell.angle_alpha   90.00
_cell.angle_beta   90.00
_cell.angle_gamma   90.00
#
_symmetry.space_group_name_H-M   'P 1'
#
loop_
_entity.id
_entity.type
_entity.pdbx_description
1 polymer ?
#
loop_
_entity_poly.entity_id
_entity_poly.type
_entity_poly.pdbx_seq_one_letter_code
_entity_poly.pdbx_strand_id
1 'polypeptide(L)'
;VVVPRNQELQSLTPSGMDGLKFKTKHGFIGLAVEQKEFMVEGINEKGLSAGLFYFPNYGKYPSFEESEKDKSLADFQVVFYVLAECSTVDEVKEALSKVRIINIDPRSSTVHWRFTEASGRQIILEIVDEVMHFYENPLGVLTNSPGIEWHWTNLNNYVNLQPGNAPEHNLGPIELKSFGHGSGMLGLPGDFTPPSRFVRATFFQLTAPQQPDAARSVCQAFHILNNFDI
;
A
#
# COMPACT_ATOMS: atom_id res chain seq x y z
N VAL A 1 -18.51 3.72 0.91
CA VAL A 1 -19.37 2.53 0.79
C VAL A 1 -19.35 1.75 2.08
N VAL A 2 -20.52 1.22 2.51
CA VAL A 2 -20.66 0.29 3.63
C VAL A 2 -21.24 -1.00 3.08
N VAL A 3 -20.59 -2.12 3.38
CA VAL A 3 -20.99 -3.45 2.89
C VAL A 3 -21.26 -4.36 4.08
N PRO A 4 -22.49 -4.85 4.27
CA PRO A 4 -22.81 -5.75 5.36
C PRO A 4 -22.35 -7.19 5.07
N ARG A 5 -22.36 -8.04 6.10
CA ARG A 5 -22.14 -9.49 5.95
C ARG A 5 -23.22 -10.15 5.09
N ASN A 6 -22.92 -11.35 4.61
CA ASN A 6 -23.85 -12.23 3.90
C ASN A 6 -24.35 -11.71 2.54
N GLN A 7 -23.62 -10.81 1.91
CA GLN A 7 -23.89 -10.42 0.51
C GLN A 7 -23.22 -11.43 -0.42
N GLU A 8 -23.96 -11.92 -1.40
CA GLU A 8 -23.42 -12.70 -2.51
C GLU A 8 -22.93 -11.74 -3.59
N LEU A 9 -21.73 -11.93 -4.04
CA LEU A 9 -21.02 -11.04 -4.95
C LEU A 9 -20.34 -11.85 -6.04
N GLN A 10 -20.10 -11.20 -7.16
CA GLN A 10 -19.41 -11.80 -8.28
C GLN A 10 -18.43 -10.80 -8.89
N SER A 11 -17.26 -11.27 -9.27
CA SER A 11 -16.27 -10.45 -9.91
C SER A 11 -16.61 -10.16 -11.36
N LEU A 12 -16.09 -9.06 -11.86
CA LEU A 12 -16.13 -8.67 -13.26
C LEU A 12 -15.04 -9.40 -14.05
N THR A 13 -15.39 -9.75 -15.28
CA THR A 13 -14.46 -10.17 -16.34
C THR A 13 -14.68 -9.30 -17.57
N PRO A 14 -13.87 -9.39 -18.62
CA PRO A 14 -14.13 -8.70 -19.87
C PRO A 14 -15.48 -9.07 -20.52
N SER A 15 -16.04 -10.23 -20.16
CA SER A 15 -17.35 -10.72 -20.65
C SER A 15 -18.54 -10.19 -19.83
N GLY A 16 -18.31 -9.64 -18.63
CA GLY A 16 -19.35 -9.12 -17.75
C GLY A 16 -19.16 -9.52 -16.29
N MET A 17 -20.25 -9.56 -15.52
CA MET A 17 -20.24 -9.93 -14.11
C MET A 17 -20.38 -11.46 -13.97
N ASP A 18 -19.38 -12.21 -14.40
CA ASP A 18 -19.38 -13.66 -14.49
C ASP A 18 -18.08 -14.33 -13.97
N GLY A 19 -17.23 -13.57 -13.29
CA GLY A 19 -15.99 -14.04 -12.66
C GLY A 19 -16.21 -14.76 -11.33
N LEU A 20 -15.20 -14.69 -10.47
CA LEU A 20 -15.19 -15.30 -9.14
C LEU A 20 -16.45 -14.93 -8.32
N LYS A 21 -17.12 -15.95 -7.78
CA LYS A 21 -18.22 -15.78 -6.82
C LYS A 21 -17.70 -15.87 -5.41
N PHE A 22 -18.12 -14.95 -4.55
CA PHE A 22 -17.75 -14.93 -3.14
C PHE A 22 -18.87 -14.34 -2.28
N LYS A 23 -18.77 -14.53 -0.97
CA LYS A 23 -19.76 -14.02 -0.01
C LYS A 23 -19.07 -13.21 1.06
N THR A 24 -19.65 -12.07 1.46
CA THR A 24 -19.10 -11.27 2.54
C THR A 24 -19.22 -12.00 3.89
N LYS A 25 -18.10 -12.54 4.38
CA LYS A 25 -17.97 -13.09 5.74
C LYS A 25 -17.93 -11.98 6.77
N HIS A 26 -17.30 -10.85 6.40
CA HIS A 26 -17.11 -9.69 7.27
C HIS A 26 -17.80 -8.46 6.69
N GLY A 27 -18.38 -7.63 7.57
CA GLY A 27 -18.82 -6.30 7.21
C GLY A 27 -17.59 -5.38 7.07
N PHE A 28 -17.62 -4.46 6.11
CA PHE A 28 -16.52 -3.53 5.89
C PHE A 28 -17.00 -2.17 5.37
N ILE A 29 -16.15 -1.17 5.52
CA ILE A 29 -16.34 0.18 4.98
C ILE A 29 -15.13 0.59 4.15
N GLY A 30 -15.33 1.43 3.16
CA GLY A 30 -14.21 1.95 2.38
C GLY A 30 -14.61 3.04 1.42
N LEU A 31 -13.58 3.59 0.80
CA LEU A 31 -13.66 4.59 -0.26
C LEU A 31 -13.69 3.89 -1.61
N ALA A 32 -14.67 4.24 -2.43
CA ALA A 32 -14.81 3.70 -3.78
C ALA A 32 -14.78 4.83 -4.82
N VAL A 33 -14.31 4.51 -6.02
CA VAL A 33 -14.22 5.42 -7.16
C VAL A 33 -15.16 4.93 -8.25
N GLU A 34 -15.98 5.82 -8.80
CA GLU A 34 -16.94 5.58 -9.88
C GLU A 34 -18.04 4.56 -9.55
N GLN A 35 -17.68 3.35 -9.15
CA GLN A 35 -18.61 2.29 -8.78
C GLN A 35 -18.24 1.66 -7.44
N LYS A 36 -19.24 1.13 -6.73
CA LYS A 36 -19.05 0.61 -5.35
C LYS A 36 -18.05 -0.56 -5.26
N GLU A 37 -17.90 -1.34 -6.31
CA GLU A 37 -16.99 -2.47 -6.40
C GLU A 37 -15.54 -2.05 -6.61
N PHE A 38 -15.31 -0.83 -7.12
CA PHE A 38 -13.97 -0.26 -7.25
C PHE A 38 -13.55 0.42 -5.94
N MET A 39 -13.25 -0.38 -4.95
CA MET A 39 -12.79 0.11 -3.65
C MET A 39 -11.29 0.34 -3.65
N VAL A 40 -10.88 1.58 -3.43
CA VAL A 40 -9.46 1.96 -3.42
C VAL A 40 -8.81 1.76 -2.06
N GLU A 41 -9.57 1.91 -0.97
CA GLU A 41 -9.11 1.69 0.39
C GLU A 41 -10.29 1.35 1.30
N GLY A 42 -10.06 0.51 2.31
CA GLY A 42 -11.09 0.17 3.28
C GLY A 42 -10.56 -0.62 4.47
N ILE A 43 -11.47 -0.85 5.41
CA ILE A 43 -11.23 -1.65 6.61
C ILE A 43 -12.45 -2.49 6.93
N ASN A 44 -12.24 -3.73 7.36
CA ASN A 44 -13.31 -4.60 7.82
C ASN A 44 -13.41 -4.64 9.35
N GLU A 45 -14.48 -5.24 9.84
CA GLU A 45 -14.79 -5.35 11.28
C GLU A 45 -13.79 -6.21 12.07
N LYS A 46 -12.86 -6.91 11.41
CA LYS A 46 -11.77 -7.66 12.03
C LYS A 46 -10.49 -6.82 12.17
N GLY A 47 -10.52 -5.57 11.65
CA GLY A 47 -9.38 -4.68 11.66
C GLY A 47 -8.39 -4.93 10.52
N LEU A 48 -8.73 -5.79 9.56
CA LEU A 48 -7.95 -5.90 8.32
C LEU A 48 -8.26 -4.68 7.46
N SER A 49 -7.23 -3.94 7.08
CA SER A 49 -7.30 -2.86 6.10
C SER A 49 -6.59 -3.24 4.81
N ALA A 50 -7.09 -2.74 3.71
CA ALA A 50 -6.55 -2.97 2.39
C ALA A 50 -6.61 -1.69 1.56
N GLY A 51 -5.60 -1.48 0.71
CA GLY A 51 -5.55 -0.35 -0.21
C GLY A 51 -4.84 -0.72 -1.50
N LEU A 52 -5.25 -0.12 -2.61
CA LEU A 52 -4.59 -0.24 -3.90
C LEU A 52 -3.90 1.07 -4.28
N PHE A 53 -2.80 0.95 -5.01
CA PHE A 53 -1.96 2.07 -5.43
C PHE A 53 -1.56 1.89 -6.88
N TYR A 54 -1.51 3.00 -7.61
CA TYR A 54 -1.13 3.04 -9.01
C TYR A 54 0.30 2.52 -9.22
N PHE A 55 0.48 1.53 -10.13
CA PHE A 55 1.74 0.83 -10.35
C PHE A 55 2.11 0.76 -11.84
N PRO A 56 2.22 1.92 -12.52
CA PRO A 56 2.46 1.97 -13.95
C PRO A 56 3.83 1.42 -14.34
N ASN A 57 3.88 0.79 -15.51
CA ASN A 57 5.09 0.30 -16.20
C ASN A 57 5.82 -0.87 -15.52
N TYR A 58 5.38 -1.33 -14.35
CA TYR A 58 6.00 -2.43 -13.60
C TYR A 58 5.07 -3.62 -13.44
N GLY A 59 3.79 -3.36 -13.16
CA GLY A 59 2.81 -4.41 -13.04
C GLY A 59 2.51 -5.06 -14.39
N LYS A 60 2.36 -6.39 -14.39
CA LYS A 60 1.88 -7.16 -15.53
C LYS A 60 1.04 -8.32 -15.03
N TYR A 61 -0.26 -8.27 -15.29
CA TYR A 61 -1.21 -9.31 -14.93
C TYR A 61 -1.28 -10.40 -15.98
N PRO A 62 -1.67 -11.63 -15.61
CA PRO A 62 -2.01 -12.67 -16.57
C PRO A 62 -3.22 -12.24 -17.42
N SER A 63 -3.25 -12.66 -18.67
CA SER A 63 -4.39 -12.43 -19.56
C SER A 63 -5.63 -13.18 -19.09
N PHE A 64 -6.81 -12.63 -19.35
CA PHE A 64 -8.06 -13.33 -19.10
C PHE A 64 -8.17 -14.60 -19.94
N GLU A 65 -8.62 -15.67 -19.34
CA GLU A 65 -8.92 -16.96 -19.99
C GLU A 65 -10.34 -17.40 -19.60
N GLU A 66 -11.19 -17.65 -20.59
CA GLU A 66 -12.58 -18.05 -20.38
C GLU A 66 -12.70 -19.35 -19.56
N SER A 67 -11.75 -20.28 -19.72
CA SER A 67 -11.67 -21.52 -18.94
C SER A 67 -11.40 -21.32 -17.45
N GLU A 68 -10.83 -20.17 -17.05
CA GLU A 68 -10.47 -19.81 -15.69
C GLU A 68 -11.36 -18.69 -15.11
N LYS A 69 -12.48 -18.37 -15.78
CA LYS A 69 -13.32 -17.24 -15.37
C LYS A 69 -13.83 -17.35 -13.95
N ASP A 70 -14.18 -18.56 -13.49
CA ASP A 70 -14.69 -18.76 -12.12
C ASP A 70 -13.66 -18.48 -11.02
N LYS A 71 -12.38 -18.34 -11.38
CA LYS A 71 -11.28 -17.90 -10.48
C LYS A 71 -10.83 -16.47 -10.77
N SER A 72 -11.36 -15.84 -11.81
CA SER A 72 -10.94 -14.52 -12.24
C SER A 72 -11.49 -13.44 -11.32
N LEU A 73 -10.59 -12.62 -10.80
CA LEU A 73 -10.87 -11.48 -9.94
C LEU A 73 -10.34 -10.21 -10.62
N ALA A 74 -11.19 -9.22 -10.83
CA ALA A 74 -10.77 -7.95 -11.36
C ALA A 74 -9.80 -7.24 -10.39
N ASP A 75 -8.75 -6.65 -10.91
CA ASP A 75 -7.70 -5.98 -10.14
C ASP A 75 -8.23 -4.92 -9.17
N PHE A 76 -9.17 -4.09 -9.60
CA PHE A 76 -9.82 -3.07 -8.76
C PHE A 76 -10.81 -3.66 -7.73
N GLN A 77 -11.17 -4.94 -7.82
CA GLN A 77 -12.01 -5.64 -6.84
C GLN A 77 -11.21 -6.41 -5.77
N VAL A 78 -9.88 -6.44 -5.85
CA VAL A 78 -9.04 -7.15 -4.88
C VAL A 78 -9.25 -6.62 -3.46
N VAL A 79 -9.26 -5.29 -3.26
CA VAL A 79 -9.53 -4.68 -1.94
C VAL A 79 -10.89 -5.14 -1.41
N PHE A 80 -11.90 -5.08 -2.25
CA PHE A 80 -13.26 -5.47 -1.90
C PHE A 80 -13.35 -6.96 -1.49
N TYR A 81 -12.76 -7.85 -2.30
CA TYR A 81 -12.70 -9.29 -2.04
C TYR A 81 -12.00 -9.64 -0.73
N VAL A 82 -10.82 -9.06 -0.52
CA VAL A 82 -10.00 -9.33 0.68
C VAL A 82 -10.71 -8.87 1.95
N LEU A 83 -11.32 -7.68 1.93
CA LEU A 83 -12.08 -7.17 3.09
C LEU A 83 -13.33 -7.99 3.38
N ALA A 84 -13.94 -8.58 2.35
CA ALA A 84 -15.10 -9.46 2.50
C ALA A 84 -14.76 -10.82 3.12
N GLU A 85 -13.60 -11.39 2.77
CA GLU A 85 -13.28 -12.80 3.02
C GLU A 85 -12.27 -13.02 4.15
N CYS A 86 -11.32 -12.07 4.38
CA CYS A 86 -10.12 -12.30 5.19
C CYS A 86 -10.12 -11.48 6.49
N SER A 87 -9.41 -11.98 7.51
CA SER A 87 -9.19 -11.32 8.79
C SER A 87 -7.71 -11.04 9.08
N THR A 88 -6.81 -11.79 8.44
CA THR A 88 -5.36 -11.72 8.65
C THR A 88 -4.61 -11.66 7.32
N VAL A 89 -3.37 -11.22 7.36
CA VAL A 89 -2.51 -11.20 6.16
C VAL A 89 -2.17 -12.60 5.64
N ASP A 90 -2.15 -13.62 6.49
CA ASP A 90 -1.95 -14.99 6.03
C ASP A 90 -3.17 -15.53 5.30
N GLU A 91 -4.39 -15.21 5.78
CA GLU A 91 -5.63 -15.49 5.04
C GLU A 91 -5.66 -14.75 3.69
N VAL A 92 -5.15 -13.52 3.62
CA VAL A 92 -5.02 -12.77 2.35
C VAL A 92 -4.13 -13.53 1.36
N LYS A 93 -2.93 -13.96 1.80
CA LYS A 93 -2.01 -14.75 0.95
C LYS A 93 -2.69 -16.03 0.46
N GLU A 94 -3.35 -16.76 1.34
CA GLU A 94 -4.05 -18.00 1.00
C GLU A 94 -5.21 -17.75 0.03
N ALA A 95 -6.04 -16.74 0.27
CA ALA A 95 -7.19 -16.42 -0.57
C ALA A 95 -6.74 -15.99 -1.98
N LEU A 96 -5.76 -15.08 -2.06
CA LEU A 96 -5.27 -14.56 -3.35
C LEU A 96 -4.49 -15.60 -4.15
N SER A 97 -3.82 -16.57 -3.50
CA SER A 97 -3.17 -17.68 -4.21
C SER A 97 -4.12 -18.59 -4.98
N LYS A 98 -5.42 -18.55 -4.68
CA LYS A 98 -6.46 -19.37 -5.30
C LYS A 98 -7.19 -18.66 -6.44
N VAL A 99 -6.93 -17.39 -6.64
CA VAL A 99 -7.60 -16.57 -7.66
C VAL A 99 -6.62 -16.10 -8.72
N ARG A 100 -7.16 -15.74 -9.87
CA ARG A 100 -6.43 -15.15 -10.99
C ARG A 100 -6.79 -13.68 -11.09
N ILE A 101 -5.91 -12.80 -10.67
CA ILE A 101 -6.12 -11.35 -10.77
C ILE A 101 -5.88 -10.94 -12.22
N ILE A 102 -6.88 -10.28 -12.80
CA ILE A 102 -6.88 -9.87 -14.22
C ILE A 102 -7.20 -8.38 -14.33
N ASN A 103 -6.74 -7.76 -15.41
CA ASN A 103 -7.17 -6.44 -15.81
C ASN A 103 -8.41 -6.55 -16.70
N ILE A 104 -9.43 -5.74 -16.40
CA ILE A 104 -10.67 -5.69 -17.18
C ILE A 104 -10.53 -4.71 -18.36
N ASP A 105 -9.92 -3.55 -18.13
CA ASP A 105 -9.70 -2.55 -19.15
C ASP A 105 -8.21 -2.44 -19.47
N PRO A 106 -7.76 -2.91 -20.63
CA PRO A 106 -6.34 -2.86 -21.02
C PRO A 106 -5.78 -1.43 -21.15
N ARG A 107 -6.64 -0.40 -21.14
CA ARG A 107 -6.22 1.01 -21.13
C ARG A 107 -5.92 1.49 -19.70
N SER A 108 -6.46 0.82 -18.69
CA SER A 108 -6.14 1.15 -17.30
C SER A 108 -4.72 0.67 -16.97
N SER A 109 -4.04 1.42 -16.13
CA SER A 109 -2.75 1.00 -15.63
C SER A 109 -2.91 -0.05 -14.53
N THR A 110 -1.86 -0.82 -14.30
CA THR A 110 -1.79 -1.77 -13.20
C THR A 110 -1.73 -1.07 -11.84
N VAL A 111 -2.10 -1.80 -10.81
CA VAL A 111 -1.99 -1.39 -9.41
C VAL A 111 -1.25 -2.46 -8.60
N HIS A 112 -0.78 -2.09 -7.43
CA HIS A 112 -0.30 -3.00 -6.40
C HIS A 112 -1.03 -2.72 -5.09
N TRP A 113 -0.94 -3.62 -4.12
CA TRP A 113 -1.79 -3.57 -2.93
C TRP A 113 -1.00 -3.65 -1.64
N ARG A 114 -1.52 -2.99 -0.61
CA ARG A 114 -1.08 -3.12 0.77
C ARG A 114 -2.22 -3.70 1.60
N PHE A 115 -1.89 -4.66 2.46
CA PHE A 115 -2.82 -5.24 3.44
C PHE A 115 -2.20 -5.14 4.82
N THR A 116 -3.01 -4.72 5.80
CA THR A 116 -2.58 -4.53 7.20
C THR A 116 -3.59 -5.18 8.12
N GLU A 117 -3.16 -6.06 8.99
CA GLU A 117 -4.04 -6.67 10.00
C GLU A 117 -4.00 -5.92 11.34
N ALA A 118 -4.94 -6.25 12.24
CA ALA A 118 -5.09 -5.59 13.54
C ALA A 118 -3.85 -5.68 14.45
N SER A 119 -2.96 -6.66 14.24
CA SER A 119 -1.67 -6.77 14.94
C SER A 119 -0.64 -5.71 14.51
N GLY A 120 -0.88 -5.01 13.40
CA GLY A 120 0.05 -4.10 12.77
C GLY A 120 0.95 -4.75 11.72
N ARG A 121 0.92 -6.08 11.56
CA ARG A 121 1.65 -6.75 10.47
C ARG A 121 1.08 -6.34 9.13
N GLN A 122 1.97 -6.10 8.18
CA GLN A 122 1.61 -5.62 6.83
C GLN A 122 2.31 -6.43 5.76
N ILE A 123 1.60 -6.63 4.66
CA ILE A 123 2.16 -7.19 3.42
C ILE A 123 1.83 -6.31 2.22
N ILE A 124 2.66 -6.42 1.21
CA ILE A 124 2.46 -5.84 -0.13
C ILE A 124 2.31 -6.98 -1.13
N LEU A 125 1.40 -6.83 -2.07
CA LEU A 125 1.28 -7.68 -3.25
C LEU A 125 1.63 -6.87 -4.49
N GLU A 126 2.60 -7.34 -5.24
CA GLU A 126 2.93 -6.89 -6.60
C GLU A 126 2.77 -8.05 -7.57
N ILE A 127 2.22 -7.79 -8.75
CA ILE A 127 2.13 -8.77 -9.83
C ILE A 127 3.03 -8.29 -10.96
N VAL A 128 4.17 -8.96 -11.10
CA VAL A 128 5.21 -8.64 -12.07
C VAL A 128 5.45 -9.88 -12.94
N ASP A 129 5.52 -9.70 -14.25
CA ASP A 129 5.66 -10.81 -15.20
C ASP A 129 4.64 -11.94 -15.00
N GLU A 130 3.38 -11.55 -14.67
CA GLU A 130 2.25 -12.44 -14.44
C GLU A 130 2.37 -13.30 -13.16
N VAL A 131 3.35 -13.02 -12.31
CA VAL A 131 3.60 -13.73 -11.04
C VAL A 131 3.27 -12.83 -9.85
N MET A 132 2.56 -13.38 -8.87
CA MET A 132 2.27 -12.73 -7.60
C MET A 132 3.48 -12.79 -6.67
N HIS A 133 3.91 -11.64 -6.18
CA HIS A 133 4.98 -11.50 -5.19
C HIS A 133 4.41 -10.86 -3.92
N PHE A 134 4.51 -11.59 -2.82
CA PHE A 134 4.12 -11.09 -1.50
C PHE A 134 5.35 -10.69 -0.71
N TYR A 135 5.38 -9.45 -0.25
CA TYR A 135 6.46 -8.90 0.56
C TYR A 135 5.95 -8.53 1.95
N GLU A 136 6.66 -8.94 3.02
CA GLU A 136 6.44 -8.34 4.34
C GLU A 136 6.83 -6.86 4.28
N ASN A 137 6.02 -5.98 4.89
CA ASN A 137 6.26 -4.54 4.86
C ASN A 137 6.65 -3.98 6.24
N PRO A 138 7.90 -4.13 6.67
CA PRO A 138 8.33 -3.71 8.00
C PRO A 138 8.37 -2.18 8.17
N LEU A 139 8.40 -1.43 7.06
CA LEU A 139 8.47 0.03 7.08
C LEU A 139 7.08 0.68 7.12
N GLY A 140 6.00 -0.07 6.87
CA GLY A 140 4.64 0.44 6.88
C GLY A 140 4.29 1.42 5.76
N VAL A 141 5.13 1.53 4.73
CA VAL A 141 5.00 2.52 3.65
C VAL A 141 4.87 1.81 2.30
N LEU A 142 3.98 2.30 1.47
CA LEU A 142 3.88 1.99 0.06
C LEU A 142 3.52 3.28 -0.69
N THR A 143 4.11 3.50 -1.85
CA THR A 143 3.78 4.61 -2.75
C THR A 143 3.32 4.08 -4.11
N ASN A 144 4.12 4.24 -5.15
CA ASN A 144 3.83 3.80 -6.50
C ASN A 144 5.10 3.16 -7.09
N SER A 145 5.18 3.08 -8.44
CA SER A 145 6.38 2.60 -9.12
C SER A 145 7.66 3.34 -8.71
N PRO A 146 8.81 2.66 -8.69
CA PRO A 146 9.07 1.26 -9.02
C PRO A 146 8.55 0.25 -7.97
N GLY A 147 8.86 -1.04 -8.12
CA GLY A 147 8.52 -2.07 -7.16
C GLY A 147 9.17 -1.86 -5.78
N ILE A 148 8.60 -2.50 -4.75
CA ILE A 148 8.95 -2.24 -3.35
C ILE A 148 10.42 -2.55 -3.04
N GLU A 149 11.01 -3.59 -3.62
CA GLU A 149 12.42 -3.94 -3.39
C GLU A 149 13.37 -2.85 -3.91
N TRP A 150 12.99 -2.19 -5.01
CA TRP A 150 13.74 -1.03 -5.50
C TRP A 150 13.67 0.14 -4.50
N HIS A 151 12.50 0.41 -3.93
CA HIS A 151 12.36 1.46 -2.91
C HIS A 151 13.22 1.18 -1.69
N TRP A 152 13.25 -0.05 -1.21
CA TRP A 152 14.13 -0.44 -0.10
C TRP A 152 15.60 -0.26 -0.46
N THR A 153 16.00 -0.67 -1.66
CA THR A 153 17.38 -0.48 -2.14
C THR A 153 17.74 1.00 -2.24
N ASN A 154 16.81 1.85 -2.71
CA ASN A 154 17.02 3.28 -2.83
C ASN A 154 17.23 3.98 -1.47
N LEU A 155 16.71 3.43 -0.36
CA LEU A 155 16.97 3.99 0.98
C LEU A 155 18.46 4.05 1.32
N ASN A 156 19.32 3.22 0.72
CA ASN A 156 20.76 3.27 0.93
C ASN A 156 21.38 4.61 0.49
N ASN A 157 20.76 5.34 -0.43
CA ASN A 157 21.21 6.67 -0.82
C ASN A 157 20.98 7.72 0.30
N TYR A 158 20.20 7.37 1.31
CA TYR A 158 19.77 8.24 2.41
C TYR A 158 20.27 7.75 3.78
N VAL A 159 21.35 6.98 3.80
CA VAL A 159 21.94 6.40 5.02
C VAL A 159 22.36 7.47 6.05
N ASN A 160 22.57 8.70 5.60
CA ASN A 160 22.89 9.85 6.45
C ASN A 160 21.70 10.46 7.18
N LEU A 161 20.47 10.14 6.78
CA LEU A 161 19.28 10.72 7.42
C LEU A 161 19.12 10.22 8.85
N GLN A 162 18.96 11.15 9.76
CA GLN A 162 18.71 10.89 11.17
C GLN A 162 17.80 11.96 11.79
N PRO A 163 16.98 11.62 12.79
CA PRO A 163 16.21 12.63 13.51
C PRO A 163 17.15 13.55 14.30
N GLY A 164 16.81 14.85 14.34
CA GLY A 164 17.60 15.85 15.07
C GLY A 164 18.78 16.40 14.27
N ASN A 165 19.93 16.54 14.91
CA ASN A 165 21.10 17.17 14.32
C ASN A 165 22.14 16.15 13.85
N ALA A 166 22.78 16.44 12.74
CA ALA A 166 24.00 15.76 12.33
C ALA A 166 25.12 16.02 13.37
N PRO A 167 26.03 15.05 13.61
CA PRO A 167 27.16 15.25 14.50
C PRO A 167 28.09 16.35 13.97
N GLU A 168 28.60 17.17 14.90
CA GLU A 168 29.64 18.14 14.58
C GLU A 168 30.92 17.41 14.22
N HIS A 169 31.69 17.95 13.28
CA HIS A 169 33.00 17.40 12.88
C HIS A 169 33.90 18.44 12.22
N ASN A 170 35.17 18.12 12.10
CA ASN A 170 36.14 18.97 11.44
C ASN A 170 36.32 18.58 9.96
N LEU A 171 36.36 19.59 9.10
CA LEU A 171 36.79 19.47 7.71
C LEU A 171 38.13 20.21 7.57
N GLY A 172 39.22 19.48 7.69
CA GLY A 172 40.53 20.08 7.80
C GLY A 172 40.63 21.04 9.03
N PRO A 173 41.00 22.32 8.85
CA PRO A 173 41.09 23.28 9.95
C PRO A 173 39.74 23.91 10.34
N ILE A 174 38.64 23.60 9.62
CA ILE A 174 37.34 24.23 9.83
C ILE A 174 36.45 23.30 10.65
N GLU A 175 35.93 23.77 11.77
CA GLU A 175 34.93 23.11 12.56
C GLU A 175 33.55 23.36 11.96
N LEU A 176 32.82 22.25 11.59
CA LEU A 176 31.48 22.30 11.07
C LEU A 176 30.48 22.03 12.19
N LYS A 177 29.54 22.98 12.36
CA LYS A 177 28.46 22.93 13.36
C LYS A 177 27.13 23.17 12.73
N SER A 178 26.07 22.58 13.33
CA SER A 178 24.70 22.85 12.92
C SER A 178 24.31 24.30 13.20
N PHE A 179 23.62 24.96 12.24
CA PHE A 179 23.06 26.31 12.45
C PHE A 179 21.82 26.31 13.35
N GLY A 180 21.29 25.13 13.70
CA GLY A 180 20.08 24.95 14.51
C GLY A 180 19.64 23.48 14.47
N HIS A 181 18.37 23.25 14.75
CA HIS A 181 17.82 21.88 14.74
C HIS A 181 17.52 21.39 13.32
N GLY A 182 17.62 20.06 13.12
CA GLY A 182 17.17 19.39 11.91
C GLY A 182 18.23 19.16 10.84
N SER A 183 19.51 19.46 11.11
CA SER A 183 20.60 19.24 10.15
C SER A 183 20.77 17.76 9.76
N GLY A 184 20.32 16.81 10.59
CA GLY A 184 20.28 15.38 10.26
C GLY A 184 19.30 15.00 9.14
N MET A 185 18.37 15.90 8.79
CA MET A 185 17.44 15.71 7.66
C MET A 185 17.95 16.33 6.35
N LEU A 186 19.18 16.83 6.30
CA LEU A 186 19.76 17.38 5.09
C LEU A 186 19.83 16.31 4.00
N GLY A 187 19.26 16.61 2.83
CA GLY A 187 19.13 15.65 1.73
C GLY A 187 17.81 14.87 1.70
N LEU A 188 16.91 15.08 2.67
CA LEU A 188 15.56 14.54 2.58
C LEU A 188 14.88 15.09 1.32
N PRO A 189 14.42 14.22 0.37
CA PRO A 189 13.94 14.68 -0.92
C PRO A 189 12.59 15.39 -0.79
N GLY A 190 12.43 16.53 -1.47
CA GLY A 190 11.23 17.39 -1.34
C GLY A 190 10.21 17.26 -2.47
N ASP A 191 10.56 16.60 -3.58
CA ASP A 191 9.66 16.46 -4.71
C ASP A 191 8.55 15.41 -4.50
N PHE A 192 7.56 15.37 -5.44
CA PHE A 192 6.38 14.52 -5.34
C PHE A 192 6.48 13.18 -6.11
N THR A 193 7.66 12.82 -6.61
CA THR A 193 7.84 11.51 -7.24
C THR A 193 7.63 10.38 -6.23
N PRO A 194 7.18 9.20 -6.67
CA PRO A 194 6.99 8.06 -5.77
C PRO A 194 8.24 7.71 -4.95
N PRO A 195 9.47 7.68 -5.51
CA PRO A 195 10.69 7.45 -4.74
C PRO A 195 10.91 8.47 -3.62
N SER A 196 10.74 9.74 -3.92
CA SER A 196 10.94 10.82 -2.94
C SER A 196 9.87 10.78 -1.84
N ARG A 197 8.61 10.53 -2.19
CA ARG A 197 7.53 10.32 -1.21
C ARG A 197 7.79 9.10 -0.34
N PHE A 198 8.30 8.01 -0.90
CA PHE A 198 8.64 6.80 -0.14
C PHE A 198 9.69 7.09 0.93
N VAL A 199 10.78 7.77 0.57
CA VAL A 199 11.85 8.15 1.51
C VAL A 199 11.29 9.03 2.63
N ARG A 200 10.52 10.09 2.30
CA ARG A 200 9.93 10.98 3.31
C ARG A 200 8.96 10.24 4.23
N ALA A 201 8.05 9.45 3.66
CA ALA A 201 7.06 8.71 4.44
C ALA A 201 7.75 7.72 5.38
N THR A 202 8.76 6.99 4.90
CA THR A 202 9.55 6.06 5.72
C THR A 202 10.25 6.79 6.85
N PHE A 203 10.93 7.90 6.55
CA PHE A 203 11.62 8.68 7.56
C PHE A 203 10.66 9.19 8.64
N PHE A 204 9.58 9.86 8.25
CA PHE A 204 8.61 10.40 9.20
C PHE A 204 7.87 9.31 9.98
N GLN A 205 7.49 8.20 9.33
CA GLN A 205 6.82 7.08 9.99
C GLN A 205 7.69 6.46 11.09
N LEU A 206 8.98 6.24 10.81
CA LEU A 206 9.88 5.56 11.74
C LEU A 206 10.46 6.47 12.83
N THR A 207 10.49 7.80 12.59
CA THR A 207 11.01 8.77 13.56
C THR A 207 9.92 9.49 14.34
N ALA A 208 8.65 9.29 14.01
CA ALA A 208 7.53 9.87 14.73
C ALA A 208 7.48 9.35 16.17
N PRO A 209 7.24 10.23 17.16
CA PRO A 209 7.09 9.77 18.54
C PRO A 209 5.84 8.92 18.69
N GLN A 210 5.95 7.86 19.49
CA GLN A 210 4.78 7.05 19.84
C GLN A 210 3.76 7.89 20.62
N GLN A 211 2.50 7.75 20.22
CA GLN A 211 1.41 8.48 20.83
C GLN A 211 0.72 7.64 21.91
N PRO A 212 0.26 8.24 23.02
CA PRO A 212 -0.32 7.49 24.14
C PRO A 212 -1.73 6.99 23.88
N ASP A 213 -2.42 7.50 22.86
CA ASP A 213 -3.80 7.16 22.53
C ASP A 213 -4.11 7.27 21.04
N ALA A 214 -5.25 6.71 20.63
CA ALA A 214 -5.68 6.69 19.24
C ALA A 214 -5.93 8.09 18.66
N ALA A 215 -6.47 9.04 19.43
CA ALA A 215 -6.78 10.37 18.93
C ALA A 215 -5.49 11.13 18.56
N ARG A 216 -4.47 11.03 19.42
CA ARG A 216 -3.15 11.63 19.14
C ARG A 216 -2.43 10.91 18.01
N SER A 217 -2.58 9.58 17.90
CA SER A 217 -2.05 8.81 16.76
C SER A 217 -2.65 9.29 15.45
N VAL A 218 -3.95 9.57 15.40
CA VAL A 218 -4.62 10.16 14.22
C VAL A 218 -4.05 11.54 13.90
N CYS A 219 -3.91 12.42 14.90
CA CYS A 219 -3.28 13.72 14.69
C CYS A 219 -1.85 13.59 14.13
N GLN A 220 -1.06 12.66 14.68
CA GLN A 220 0.30 12.40 14.20
C GLN A 220 0.31 11.92 12.74
N ALA A 221 -0.63 11.04 12.37
CA ALA A 221 -0.78 10.60 10.99
C ALA A 221 -1.07 11.78 10.05
N PHE A 222 -1.96 12.70 10.43
CA PHE A 222 -2.21 13.90 9.64
C PHE A 222 -0.97 14.81 9.54
N HIS A 223 -0.18 14.95 10.59
CA HIS A 223 1.08 15.70 10.50
C HIS A 223 2.05 15.09 9.47
N ILE A 224 2.10 13.76 9.37
CA ILE A 224 2.90 13.09 8.35
C ILE A 224 2.28 13.34 6.97
N LEU A 225 0.97 13.12 6.80
CA LEU A 225 0.25 13.26 5.52
C LEU A 225 0.33 14.67 4.94
N ASN A 226 0.28 15.71 5.77
CA ASN A 226 0.38 17.10 5.33
C ASN A 226 1.70 17.43 4.60
N ASN A 227 2.73 16.56 4.72
CA ASN A 227 3.96 16.71 3.92
C ASN A 227 3.80 16.23 2.46
N PHE A 228 2.62 15.72 2.10
CA PHE A 228 2.30 15.20 0.76
C PHE A 228 1.13 15.95 0.11
N ASP A 229 0.60 16.99 0.74
CA ASP A 229 -0.41 17.87 0.16
C ASP A 229 0.19 18.72 -0.97
N ILE A 230 -0.56 18.88 -2.08
CA ILE A 230 -0.17 19.65 -3.26
C ILE A 230 -1.04 20.91 -3.35
#